data_8bd0cb572ba97617922776c26fc2fc5f
#
_entry.id   8bd0cb572ba97617922776c26fc2fc5f
#
_cell.length_a   1.000
_cell.length_b   1.000
_cell.length_c   1.000
_cell.angle_alpha   90.00
_cell.angle_beta   90.00
_cell.angle_gamma   90.00
#
_symmetry.space_group_name_H-M   'P 1'
#
loop_
_entity.id
_entity.type
_entity.pdbx_description
1 polymer ?
#
loop_
_entity_poly.entity_id
_entity_poly.type
_entity_poly.pdbx_seq_one_letter_code
_entity_poly.pdbx_strand_id
1 'polypeptide(L)'
;LSQFEWDIIKNELIPLLKENISLQIKAGAEIIMIFDSAANQLSKRDFDKYIRIVFKEIVLNFNNKVGYYAKDGVDYLLIEDIKNELQVPLAGLGIDSSELITDFFRSSREGFIQGNFDEKIMTQTKETMERSLDKFIEEISSFSARDRVGWICGLGHGVLKTTPEENVRSFVKKIRKAFV
;
A
#
# COMPACT_ATOMS: atom_id res chain seq x y z
N LEU A 1 -21.99 -11.39 4.17
CA LEU A 1 -22.59 -11.09 2.88
C LEU A 1 -23.67 -12.11 2.54
N SER A 2 -24.84 -11.65 2.07
CA SER A 2 -25.90 -12.47 1.51
C SER A 2 -25.48 -13.06 0.15
N GLN A 3 -26.19 -14.09 -0.32
CA GLN A 3 -25.95 -14.65 -1.65
C GLN A 3 -26.13 -13.60 -2.76
N PHE A 4 -27.14 -12.75 -2.61
CA PHE A 4 -27.40 -11.66 -3.56
C PHE A 4 -26.24 -10.66 -3.66
N GLU A 5 -25.66 -10.25 -2.51
CA GLU A 5 -24.48 -9.36 -2.50
C GLU A 5 -23.26 -10.04 -3.15
N TRP A 6 -23.08 -11.33 -2.90
CA TRP A 6 -22.02 -12.12 -3.54
C TRP A 6 -22.19 -12.20 -5.06
N ASP A 7 -23.40 -12.39 -5.54
CA ASP A 7 -23.69 -12.46 -6.97
C ASP A 7 -23.38 -11.11 -7.67
N ILE A 8 -23.71 -9.99 -7.03
CA ILE A 8 -23.33 -8.65 -7.53
C ILE A 8 -21.80 -8.50 -7.57
N ILE A 9 -21.11 -8.84 -6.50
CA ILE A 9 -19.65 -8.74 -6.44
C ILE A 9 -19.02 -9.56 -7.57
N LYS A 10 -19.43 -10.80 -7.71
CA LYS A 10 -18.80 -11.74 -8.63
C LYS A 10 -19.14 -11.44 -10.10
N ASN A 11 -20.39 -11.10 -10.38
CA ASN A 11 -20.88 -11.00 -11.75
C ASN A 11 -20.80 -9.59 -12.34
N GLU A 12 -20.71 -8.56 -11.47
CA GLU A 12 -20.70 -7.16 -11.89
C GLU A 12 -19.41 -6.44 -11.48
N LEU A 13 -19.08 -6.43 -10.16
CA LEU A 13 -17.99 -5.61 -9.67
C LEU A 13 -16.61 -6.16 -10.04
N ILE A 14 -16.38 -7.46 -9.93
CA ILE A 14 -15.09 -8.06 -10.30
C ILE A 14 -14.81 -7.88 -11.80
N PRO A 15 -15.74 -8.17 -12.74
CA PRO A 15 -15.53 -7.88 -14.15
C PRO A 15 -15.25 -6.41 -14.43
N LEU A 16 -16.00 -5.48 -13.82
CA LEU A 16 -15.79 -4.04 -13.95
C LEU A 16 -14.40 -3.60 -13.49
N LEU A 17 -13.94 -4.09 -12.34
CA LEU A 17 -12.60 -3.79 -11.83
C LEU A 17 -11.51 -4.34 -12.76
N LYS A 18 -11.66 -5.56 -13.28
CA LYS A 18 -10.72 -6.14 -14.24
C LYS A 18 -10.64 -5.34 -15.52
N GLU A 19 -11.78 -4.89 -16.05
CA GLU A 19 -11.81 -4.02 -17.23
C GLU A 19 -11.12 -2.68 -16.95
N ASN A 20 -11.43 -2.05 -15.82
CA ASN A 20 -10.80 -0.79 -15.40
C ASN A 20 -9.27 -0.92 -15.30
N ILE A 21 -8.76 -1.97 -14.64
CA ILE A 21 -7.33 -2.25 -14.53
C ILE A 21 -6.72 -2.43 -15.93
N SER A 22 -7.39 -3.21 -16.80
CA SER A 22 -6.94 -3.45 -18.17
C SER A 22 -6.83 -2.15 -18.99
N LEU A 23 -7.80 -1.26 -18.86
CA LEU A 23 -7.79 0.04 -19.53
C LEU A 23 -6.65 0.93 -19.07
N GLN A 24 -6.38 0.98 -17.77
CA GLN A 24 -5.26 1.76 -17.21
C GLN A 24 -3.91 1.21 -17.70
N ILE A 25 -3.72 -0.12 -17.70
CA ILE A 25 -2.50 -0.75 -18.21
C ILE A 25 -2.33 -0.45 -19.72
N LYS A 26 -3.40 -0.55 -20.51
CA LYS A 26 -3.36 -0.21 -21.95
C LYS A 26 -3.04 1.26 -22.20
N ALA A 27 -3.45 2.14 -21.29
CA ALA A 27 -3.13 3.57 -21.32
C ALA A 27 -1.70 3.90 -20.88
N GLY A 28 -0.90 2.91 -20.46
CA GLY A 28 0.51 3.07 -20.11
C GLY A 28 0.82 3.02 -18.61
N ALA A 29 -0.13 2.68 -17.75
CA ALA A 29 0.17 2.46 -16.35
C ALA A 29 1.06 1.21 -16.18
N GLU A 30 2.18 1.37 -15.49
CA GLU A 30 3.11 0.27 -15.23
C GLU A 30 2.59 -0.64 -14.12
N ILE A 31 2.00 -0.04 -13.07
CA ILE A 31 1.42 -0.71 -11.91
C ILE A 31 0.10 -0.05 -11.54
N ILE A 32 -0.86 -0.86 -11.12
CA ILE A 32 -2.14 -0.45 -10.58
C ILE A 32 -2.20 -0.83 -9.10
N MET A 33 -2.53 0.13 -8.23
CA MET A 33 -2.74 -0.14 -6.80
C MET A 33 -4.21 -0.33 -6.49
N ILE A 34 -4.55 -1.45 -5.86
CA ILE A 34 -5.87 -1.64 -5.24
C ILE A 34 -5.80 -1.04 -3.84
N PHE A 35 -6.60 -0.01 -3.58
CA PHE A 35 -6.75 0.62 -2.27
C PHE A 35 -7.98 0.06 -1.56
N ASP A 36 -7.76 -0.86 -0.61
CA ASP A 36 -8.83 -1.42 0.21
C ASP A 36 -9.02 -0.56 1.48
N SER A 37 -9.82 0.49 1.33
CA SER A 37 -10.09 1.44 2.42
C SER A 37 -11.06 0.91 3.48
N ALA A 38 -11.68 -0.25 3.25
CA ALA A 38 -12.65 -0.88 4.14
C ALA A 38 -12.16 -2.19 4.75
N ALA A 39 -10.94 -2.60 4.48
CA ALA A 39 -10.36 -3.86 4.98
C ALA A 39 -10.48 -4.01 6.50
N ASN A 40 -10.23 -2.92 7.23
CA ASN A 40 -10.31 -2.86 8.69
C ASN A 40 -11.73 -3.02 9.28
N GLN A 41 -12.78 -2.99 8.46
CA GLN A 41 -14.16 -3.21 8.89
C GLN A 41 -14.53 -4.70 8.92
N LEU A 42 -13.66 -5.56 8.38
CA LEU A 42 -13.86 -6.99 8.33
C LEU A 42 -13.25 -7.68 9.56
N SER A 43 -13.89 -8.77 10.00
CA SER A 43 -13.23 -9.69 10.93
C SER A 43 -12.01 -10.32 10.24
N LYS A 44 -11.00 -10.76 11.02
CA LYS A 44 -9.82 -11.45 10.45
C LYS A 44 -10.23 -12.62 9.54
N ARG A 45 -11.25 -13.40 9.93
CA ARG A 45 -11.77 -14.52 9.13
C ARG A 45 -12.42 -14.07 7.82
N ASP A 46 -13.20 -12.98 7.87
CA ASP A 46 -13.87 -12.48 6.66
C ASP A 46 -12.88 -11.82 5.73
N PHE A 47 -11.86 -11.13 6.28
CA PHE A 47 -10.78 -10.57 5.50
C PHE A 47 -9.97 -11.67 4.78
N ASP A 48 -9.58 -12.75 5.48
CA ASP A 48 -8.87 -13.88 4.84
C ASP A 48 -9.68 -14.43 3.65
N LYS A 49 -10.97 -14.67 3.85
CA LYS A 49 -11.85 -15.14 2.79
C LYS A 49 -11.94 -14.15 1.63
N TYR A 50 -12.06 -12.85 1.92
CA TYR A 50 -12.22 -11.81 0.94
C TYR A 50 -10.95 -11.60 0.12
N ILE A 51 -9.78 -11.49 0.76
CA ILE A 51 -8.53 -11.24 0.06
C ILE A 51 -8.15 -12.38 -0.89
N ARG A 52 -8.47 -13.62 -0.54
CA ARG A 52 -8.27 -14.78 -1.42
C ARG A 52 -9.06 -14.65 -2.71
N ILE A 53 -10.27 -14.10 -2.65
CA ILE A 53 -11.09 -13.85 -3.84
C ILE A 53 -10.48 -12.73 -4.68
N VAL A 54 -10.09 -11.61 -4.06
CA VAL A 54 -9.42 -10.50 -4.74
C VAL A 54 -8.16 -10.99 -5.45
N PHE A 55 -7.34 -11.80 -4.79
CA PHE A 55 -6.11 -12.33 -5.36
C PHE A 55 -6.38 -13.28 -6.54
N LYS A 56 -7.28 -14.25 -6.37
CA LYS A 56 -7.61 -15.22 -7.42
C LYS A 56 -8.32 -14.59 -8.61
N GLU A 57 -9.34 -13.78 -8.35
CA GLU A 57 -10.22 -13.27 -9.40
C GLU A 57 -9.70 -11.99 -10.07
N ILE A 58 -8.84 -11.22 -9.40
CA ILE A 58 -8.32 -9.97 -9.93
C ILE A 58 -6.82 -10.07 -10.16
N VAL A 59 -6.02 -10.20 -9.10
CA VAL A 59 -4.55 -10.02 -9.18
C VAL A 59 -3.90 -11.02 -10.13
N LEU A 60 -4.25 -12.31 -10.05
CA LEU A 60 -3.71 -13.35 -10.92
C LEU A 60 -3.85 -13.08 -12.43
N ASN A 61 -4.82 -12.24 -12.82
CA ASN A 61 -5.07 -11.93 -14.23
C ASN A 61 -4.09 -10.90 -14.81
N PHE A 62 -3.23 -10.27 -14.00
CA PHE A 62 -2.45 -9.10 -14.42
C PHE A 62 -0.93 -9.24 -14.25
N ASN A 63 -0.42 -10.45 -14.09
CA ASN A 63 1.01 -10.80 -14.16
C ASN A 63 1.95 -9.74 -13.57
N ASN A 64 2.00 -9.62 -12.23
CA ASN A 64 2.85 -8.69 -11.50
C ASN A 64 2.64 -7.19 -11.82
N LYS A 65 1.42 -6.81 -12.20
CA LYS A 65 1.06 -5.41 -12.45
C LYS A 65 0.12 -4.81 -11.43
N VAL A 66 -0.32 -5.60 -10.46
CA VAL A 66 -1.25 -5.13 -9.43
C VAL A 66 -0.57 -5.18 -8.07
N GLY A 67 -0.55 -4.05 -7.38
CA GLY A 67 -0.20 -3.92 -5.96
C GLY A 67 -1.46 -3.82 -5.10
N TYR A 68 -1.30 -4.05 -3.80
CA TYR A 68 -2.41 -4.02 -2.85
C TYR A 68 -2.06 -3.20 -1.61
N TYR A 69 -3.01 -2.43 -1.13
CA TYR A 69 -2.95 -1.69 0.12
C TYR A 69 -4.22 -1.95 0.92
N ALA A 70 -4.08 -2.33 2.18
CA ALA A 70 -5.18 -2.43 3.13
C ALA A 70 -5.04 -1.38 4.23
N LYS A 71 -6.15 -0.75 4.59
CA LYS A 71 -6.17 0.32 5.59
C LYS A 71 -6.26 -0.23 7.01
N ASP A 72 -5.52 0.40 7.93
CA ASP A 72 -5.61 0.32 9.39
C ASP A 72 -5.63 -1.12 9.98
N GLY A 73 -4.49 -1.58 10.46
CA GLY A 73 -4.39 -2.76 11.32
C GLY A 73 -4.67 -4.09 10.65
N VAL A 74 -4.56 -4.16 9.34
CA VAL A 74 -4.61 -5.44 8.63
C VAL A 74 -3.29 -6.17 8.83
N ASP A 75 -3.38 -7.47 9.13
CA ASP A 75 -2.23 -8.35 9.31
C ASP A 75 -1.53 -8.59 7.96
N TYR A 76 -0.43 -7.86 7.71
CA TYR A 76 0.34 -7.98 6.47
C TYR A 76 1.03 -9.35 6.32
N LEU A 77 1.31 -10.05 7.44
CA LEU A 77 1.82 -11.41 7.38
C LEU A 77 0.78 -12.35 6.79
N LEU A 78 -0.50 -12.16 7.13
CA LEU A 78 -1.59 -12.92 6.52
C LEU A 78 -1.68 -12.67 5.01
N ILE A 79 -1.47 -11.43 4.56
CA ILE A 79 -1.45 -11.10 3.12
C ILE A 79 -0.30 -11.83 2.42
N GLU A 80 0.90 -11.80 3.00
CA GLU A 80 2.07 -12.50 2.45
C GLU A 80 1.87 -14.01 2.44
N ASP A 81 1.31 -14.59 3.50
CA ASP A 81 1.01 -16.03 3.57
C ASP A 81 0.02 -16.45 2.47
N ILE A 82 -1.05 -15.68 2.28
CA ILE A 82 -2.03 -15.95 1.23
C ILE A 82 -1.44 -15.78 -0.16
N LYS A 83 -0.63 -14.73 -0.37
CA LYS A 83 0.10 -14.50 -1.62
C LYS A 83 0.96 -15.72 -1.96
N ASN A 84 1.73 -16.22 -0.99
CA ASN A 84 2.64 -17.35 -1.18
C ASN A 84 1.86 -18.66 -1.41
N GLU A 85 0.82 -18.92 -0.62
CA GLU A 85 -0.04 -20.10 -0.79
C GLU A 85 -0.70 -20.16 -2.17
N LEU A 86 -1.20 -19.03 -2.64
CA LEU A 86 -1.88 -18.92 -3.93
C LEU A 86 -0.93 -18.69 -5.11
N GLN A 87 0.36 -18.49 -4.85
CA GLN A 87 1.39 -18.14 -5.84
C GLN A 87 0.99 -16.92 -6.69
N VAL A 88 0.46 -15.89 -6.02
CA VAL A 88 -0.02 -14.68 -6.69
C VAL A 88 1.13 -13.75 -7.01
N PRO A 89 1.33 -13.35 -8.27
CA PRO A 89 2.37 -12.41 -8.68
C PRO A 89 1.97 -10.97 -8.32
N LEU A 90 2.01 -10.63 -7.03
CA LEU A 90 1.71 -9.29 -6.55
C LEU A 90 2.89 -8.35 -6.83
N ALA A 91 2.64 -7.20 -7.47
CA ALA A 91 3.67 -6.22 -7.80
C ALA A 91 4.31 -5.58 -6.55
N GLY A 92 3.56 -5.46 -5.48
CA GLY A 92 4.03 -4.95 -4.19
C GLY A 92 2.89 -4.62 -3.24
N LEU A 93 3.26 -4.13 -2.06
CA LEU A 93 2.35 -3.76 -0.99
C LEU A 93 2.47 -2.28 -0.64
N GLY A 94 1.34 -1.64 -0.36
CA GLY A 94 1.29 -0.40 0.39
C GLY A 94 1.04 -0.73 1.85
N ILE A 95 1.75 -0.07 2.76
CA ILE A 95 1.61 -0.24 4.20
C ILE A 95 1.20 1.08 4.87
N ASP A 96 0.39 0.97 5.89
CA ASP A 96 -0.02 2.13 6.68
C ASP A 96 1.02 2.51 7.76
N SER A 97 0.78 3.60 8.46
CA SER A 97 1.71 4.14 9.46
C SER A 97 1.77 3.34 10.76
N SER A 98 0.97 2.29 10.94
CA SER A 98 1.04 1.40 12.10
C SER A 98 2.16 0.36 11.99
N GLU A 99 2.66 0.12 10.78
CA GLU A 99 3.72 -0.83 10.50
C GLU A 99 5.12 -0.19 10.60
N LEU A 100 6.11 -1.00 10.96
CA LEU A 100 7.51 -0.58 10.89
C LEU A 100 8.08 -0.91 9.50
N ILE A 101 8.25 0.10 8.66
CA ILE A 101 8.78 -0.09 7.30
C ILE A 101 10.16 -0.76 7.31
N THR A 102 10.92 -0.55 8.36
CA THR A 102 12.26 -1.14 8.53
C THR A 102 12.23 -2.67 8.66
N ASP A 103 11.14 -3.26 9.11
CA ASP A 103 10.99 -4.71 9.16
C ASP A 103 10.87 -5.29 7.75
N PHE A 104 10.23 -4.54 6.85
CA PHE A 104 10.17 -4.91 5.43
C PHE A 104 11.53 -4.80 4.74
N PHE A 105 12.40 -3.87 5.14
CA PHE A 105 13.78 -3.79 4.62
C PHE A 105 14.66 -4.95 5.07
N ARG A 106 14.38 -5.56 6.22
CA ARG A 106 15.11 -6.72 6.75
C ARG A 106 14.61 -8.05 6.19
N SER A 107 13.41 -8.08 5.64
CA SER A 107 12.80 -9.28 5.12
C SER A 107 13.21 -9.55 3.66
N SER A 108 13.27 -10.82 3.28
CA SER A 108 13.32 -11.21 1.87
C SER A 108 11.94 -11.02 1.28
N ARG A 109 11.77 -10.01 0.43
CA ARG A 109 10.49 -9.71 -0.22
C ARG A 109 10.63 -9.64 -1.73
N GLU A 110 9.55 -9.96 -2.40
CA GLU A 110 9.36 -9.72 -3.82
C GLU A 110 8.47 -8.48 -4.03
N GLY A 111 8.77 -7.70 -5.06
CA GLY A 111 8.01 -6.50 -5.40
C GLY A 111 8.40 -5.27 -4.57
N PHE A 112 7.60 -4.22 -4.72
CA PHE A 112 7.83 -2.96 -4.01
C PHE A 112 7.11 -2.93 -2.66
N ILE A 113 7.57 -2.02 -1.78
CA ILE A 113 6.88 -1.60 -0.57
C ILE A 113 6.64 -0.09 -0.63
N GLN A 114 5.40 0.36 -0.47
CA GLN A 114 5.05 1.77 -0.49
C GLN A 114 4.59 2.23 0.87
N GLY A 115 5.10 3.34 1.33
CA GLY A 115 4.72 3.99 2.58
C GLY A 115 5.95 4.53 3.30
N ASN A 116 5.83 4.85 4.60
CA ASN A 116 4.60 4.88 5.40
C ASN A 116 4.69 5.99 6.46
N PHE A 117 5.17 7.17 6.06
CA PHE A 117 5.19 8.29 7.00
C PHE A 117 3.76 8.61 7.48
N ASP A 118 3.59 8.87 8.78
CA ASP A 118 2.26 9.08 9.38
C ASP A 118 1.60 10.37 8.84
N GLU A 119 0.48 10.19 8.18
CA GLU A 119 -0.33 11.28 7.61
C GLU A 119 -0.87 12.26 8.66
N LYS A 120 -1.02 11.80 9.92
CA LYS A 120 -1.47 12.66 11.04
C LYS A 120 -0.38 13.65 11.44
N ILE A 121 0.88 13.26 11.34
CA ILE A 121 2.02 14.15 11.58
C ILE A 121 2.03 15.28 10.56
N MET A 122 1.59 15.01 9.32
CA MET A 122 1.50 16.03 8.28
C MET A 122 0.53 17.18 8.61
N THR A 123 -0.38 16.99 9.57
CA THR A 123 -1.33 18.04 10.01
C THR A 123 -0.79 18.92 11.15
N GLN A 124 0.37 18.59 11.70
CA GLN A 124 0.98 19.32 12.81
C GLN A 124 1.65 20.63 12.35
N THR A 125 2.18 21.41 13.31
CA THR A 125 3.00 22.56 12.94
C THR A 125 4.18 22.12 12.10
N LYS A 126 4.68 23.03 11.25
CA LYS A 126 5.79 22.73 10.35
C LYS A 126 7.02 22.22 11.11
N GLU A 127 7.35 22.82 12.25
CA GLU A 127 8.50 22.44 13.08
C GLU A 127 8.33 21.01 13.63
N THR A 128 7.13 20.66 14.07
CA THR A 128 6.84 19.32 14.61
C THR A 128 6.90 18.28 13.50
N MET A 129 6.27 18.58 12.36
CA MET A 129 6.30 17.71 11.19
C MET A 129 7.73 17.48 10.69
N GLU A 130 8.51 18.55 10.51
CA GLU A 130 9.89 18.46 10.01
C GLU A 130 10.80 17.69 10.97
N ARG A 131 10.65 17.85 12.28
CA ARG A 131 11.40 17.06 13.27
C ARG A 131 11.08 15.57 13.20
N SER A 132 9.80 15.22 13.01
CA SER A 132 9.39 13.82 12.86
C SER A 132 9.86 13.25 11.53
N LEU A 133 9.82 14.04 10.47
CA LEU A 133 10.31 13.66 9.15
C LEU A 133 11.84 13.45 9.16
N ASP A 134 12.60 14.28 9.89
CA ASP A 134 14.05 14.12 9.99
C ASP A 134 14.41 12.79 10.69
N LYS A 135 13.67 12.40 11.74
CA LYS A 135 13.84 11.10 12.39
C LYS A 135 13.51 9.93 11.44
N PHE A 136 12.42 10.05 10.70
CA PHE A 136 12.05 9.05 9.70
C PHE A 136 13.14 8.90 8.62
N ILE A 137 13.67 10.03 8.12
CA ILE A 137 14.76 10.02 7.14
C ILE A 137 16.02 9.39 7.75
N GLU A 138 16.37 9.72 8.99
CA GLU A 138 17.54 9.16 9.69
C GLU A 138 17.40 7.64 9.82
N GLU A 139 16.24 7.16 10.27
CA GLU A 139 15.94 5.73 10.39
C GLU A 139 16.09 5.00 9.05
N ILE A 140 15.45 5.50 8.00
CA ILE A 140 15.54 4.92 6.66
C ILE A 140 16.98 4.97 6.10
N SER A 141 17.71 6.05 6.37
CA SER A 141 19.09 6.23 5.91
C SER A 141 20.08 5.30 6.61
N SER A 142 19.71 4.70 7.75
CA SER A 142 20.53 3.69 8.42
C SER A 142 20.63 2.38 7.61
N PHE A 143 19.73 2.17 6.67
CA PHE A 143 19.74 1.01 5.75
C PHE A 143 20.51 1.35 4.47
N SER A 144 21.22 0.36 3.93
CA SER A 144 21.93 0.54 2.66
C SER A 144 20.96 0.80 1.50
N ALA A 145 21.45 1.37 0.40
CA ALA A 145 20.66 1.53 -0.81
C ALA A 145 20.11 0.19 -1.33
N ARG A 146 20.86 -0.91 -1.11
CA ARG A 146 20.44 -2.27 -1.50
C ARG A 146 19.23 -2.74 -0.69
N ASP A 147 19.21 -2.49 0.62
CA ASP A 147 18.11 -2.90 1.48
C ASP A 147 16.82 -2.14 1.16
N ARG A 148 16.95 -0.91 0.65
CA ARG A 148 15.85 -0.03 0.26
C ARG A 148 15.38 -0.22 -1.19
N VAL A 149 15.96 -1.13 -1.96
CA VAL A 149 15.50 -1.40 -3.33
C VAL A 149 14.02 -1.78 -3.32
N GLY A 150 13.25 -1.14 -4.22
CA GLY A 150 11.80 -1.33 -4.30
C GLY A 150 10.99 -0.53 -3.27
N TRP A 151 11.62 0.30 -2.45
CA TRP A 151 10.86 1.22 -1.60
C TRP A 151 10.35 2.42 -2.37
N ILE A 152 9.06 2.69 -2.24
CA ILE A 152 8.37 3.87 -2.75
C ILE A 152 7.97 4.73 -1.55
N CYS A 153 8.67 5.83 -1.33
CA CYS A 153 8.37 6.73 -0.21
C CYS A 153 7.01 7.38 -0.38
N GLY A 154 6.19 7.31 0.65
CA GLY A 154 4.88 7.94 0.71
C GLY A 154 4.38 8.05 2.14
N LEU A 155 3.15 8.52 2.28
CA LEU A 155 2.42 8.47 3.54
C LEU A 155 1.80 7.09 3.75
N GLY A 156 1.51 6.75 5.00
CA GLY A 156 0.76 5.53 5.34
C GLY A 156 -0.72 5.58 4.94
N HIS A 157 -1.21 6.75 4.58
CA HIS A 157 -2.57 6.99 4.09
C HIS A 157 -2.59 8.20 3.13
N GLY A 158 -3.74 8.53 2.55
CA GLY A 158 -3.92 9.76 1.77
C GLY A 158 -3.73 11.02 2.63
N VAL A 159 -3.33 12.11 1.98
CA VAL A 159 -3.20 13.43 2.62
C VAL A 159 -4.53 13.85 3.25
N LEU A 160 -4.51 14.22 4.53
CA LEU A 160 -5.72 14.65 5.25
C LEU A 160 -6.13 16.06 4.81
N LYS A 161 -7.44 16.36 4.87
CA LYS A 161 -8.00 17.65 4.44
C LYS A 161 -7.41 18.86 5.18
N THR A 162 -6.94 18.65 6.42
CA THR A 162 -6.34 19.68 7.28
C THR A 162 -4.83 19.80 7.12
N THR A 163 -4.20 19.03 6.23
CA THR A 163 -2.76 19.09 6.00
C THR A 163 -2.38 20.42 5.34
N PRO A 164 -1.49 21.23 5.98
CA PRO A 164 -0.98 22.43 5.35
C PRO A 164 -0.18 22.14 4.08
N GLU A 165 -0.39 22.89 3.01
CA GLU A 165 0.34 22.73 1.75
C GLU A 165 1.87 22.82 1.94
N GLU A 166 2.32 23.72 2.80
CA GLU A 166 3.74 23.88 3.11
C GLU A 166 4.39 22.61 3.69
N ASN A 167 3.66 21.83 4.48
CA ASN A 167 4.13 20.56 5.01
C ASN A 167 4.32 19.53 3.91
N VAL A 168 3.41 19.47 2.94
CA VAL A 168 3.53 18.58 1.77
C VAL A 168 4.76 18.98 0.94
N ARG A 169 4.95 20.27 0.69
CA ARG A 169 6.13 20.77 -0.03
C ARG A 169 7.44 20.48 0.69
N SER A 170 7.46 20.66 2.02
CA SER A 170 8.63 20.34 2.85
C SER A 170 8.94 18.84 2.84
N PHE A 171 7.92 17.98 2.99
CA PHE A 171 8.05 16.54 2.91
C PHE A 171 8.72 16.12 1.60
N VAL A 172 8.15 16.51 0.46
CA VAL A 172 8.70 16.16 -0.87
C VAL A 172 10.13 16.65 -1.03
N LYS A 173 10.42 17.90 -0.62
CA LYS A 173 11.76 18.48 -0.73
C LYS A 173 12.80 17.73 0.10
N LYS A 174 12.48 17.41 1.36
CA LYS A 174 13.40 16.70 2.26
C LYS A 174 13.65 15.27 1.81
N ILE A 175 12.62 14.54 1.42
CA ILE A 175 12.75 13.17 0.91
C ILE A 175 13.63 13.13 -0.35
N ARG A 176 13.37 14.01 -1.32
CA ARG A 176 14.19 14.08 -2.53
C ARG A 176 15.66 14.43 -2.23
N LYS A 177 15.90 15.33 -1.28
CA LYS A 177 17.28 15.68 -0.89
C LYS A 177 18.00 14.50 -0.22
N ALA A 178 17.28 13.65 0.49
CA ALA A 178 17.89 12.55 1.23
C ALA A 178 18.14 11.28 0.38
N PHE A 179 17.29 11.02 -0.63
CA PHE A 179 17.28 9.74 -1.31
C PHE A 179 17.34 9.79 -2.85
N VAL A 180 17.26 10.97 -3.46
CA VAL A 180 17.35 11.21 -4.89
C VAL A 180 18.50 12.20 -5.18
#